data_c6f860a237bff9d4e28521c63f51c892
#
_entry.id   c6f860a237bff9d4e28521c63f51c892
#
_cell.length_a   1.000
_cell.length_b   1.000
_cell.length_c   1.000
_cell.angle_alpha   90.00
_cell.angle_beta   90.00
_cell.angle_gamma   90.00
#
_symmetry.space_group_name_H-M   'P 1'
#
loop_
_entity.id
_entity.type
_entity.pdbx_description
1 polymer ?
#
loop_
_entity_poly.entity_id
_entity_poly.type
_entity_poly.pdbx_seq_one_letter_code
_entity_poly.pdbx_strand_id
1 'polypeptide(L)'
;KHVTLFFELTLNGQKASVDKLRYAQDKAASKPTKSSELAWIKLRWKAPQGSESTLAEFPVVMGKMPIFADASEDFRFRAAVAAFGQKLRGSETLADTTWPQIIKWGEQARGEDRQGYRAEFIKLVKLAEGLSH
;
A
#
# COMPACT_ATOMS: atom_id res chain seq x y z
N LYS A 1 -15.55 -7.31 -9.92
CA LYS A 1 -14.85 -7.25 -8.61
C LYS A 1 -13.46 -6.67 -8.82
N HIS A 2 -13.03 -5.80 -7.93
CA HIS A 2 -11.69 -5.19 -7.96
C HIS A 2 -10.92 -5.65 -6.74
N VAL A 3 -9.61 -5.86 -6.91
CA VAL A 3 -8.67 -6.18 -5.84
C VAL A 3 -7.59 -5.13 -5.85
N THR A 4 -7.21 -4.64 -4.67
CA THR A 4 -6.10 -3.71 -4.49
C THR A 4 -5.05 -4.38 -3.61
N LEU A 5 -3.80 -4.33 -4.04
CA LEU A 5 -2.65 -4.79 -3.29
C LEU A 5 -1.73 -3.60 -3.04
N PHE A 6 -1.27 -3.44 -1.80
CA PHE A 6 -0.26 -2.47 -1.44
C PHE A 6 1.04 -3.20 -1.08
N PHE A 7 2.14 -2.65 -1.57
CA PHE A 7 3.48 -3.12 -1.25
C PHE A 7 4.26 -1.97 -0.62
N GLU A 8 4.88 -2.22 0.50
CA GLU A 8 5.87 -1.34 1.09
C GLU A 8 7.26 -1.80 0.63
N LEU A 9 8.07 -0.88 0.13
CA LEU A 9 9.43 -1.15 -0.31
C LEU A 9 10.42 -0.46 0.61
N THR A 10 11.30 -1.25 1.24
CA THR A 10 12.43 -0.73 1.99
C THR A 10 13.68 -0.82 1.13
N LEU A 11 14.33 0.32 0.89
CA LEU A 11 15.56 0.37 0.10
C LEU A 11 16.74 -0.22 0.89
N ASN A 12 17.66 -0.86 0.18
CA ASN A 12 18.89 -1.38 0.77
C ASN A 12 19.63 -0.29 1.55
N GLY A 13 20.05 -0.60 2.79
CA GLY A 13 20.70 0.34 3.68
C GLY A 13 19.77 1.12 4.61
N GLN A 14 18.46 0.99 4.46
CA GLN A 14 17.46 1.50 5.40
C GLN A 14 17.01 0.40 6.37
N LYS A 15 16.53 0.83 7.54
CA LYS A 15 16.01 -0.10 8.54
C LYS A 15 14.68 -0.66 8.05
N ALA A 16 14.62 -1.96 7.77
CA ALA A 16 13.36 -2.62 7.42
C ALA A 16 12.46 -2.74 8.64
N SER A 17 11.16 -2.53 8.45
CA SER A 17 10.13 -2.72 9.49
C SER A 17 9.75 -4.19 9.69
N VAL A 18 10.33 -5.11 8.91
CA VAL A 18 10.00 -6.53 8.93
C VAL A 18 11.21 -7.35 9.40
N ASP A 19 10.98 -8.31 10.27
CA ASP A 19 11.97 -9.29 10.70
C ASP A 19 12.58 -10.05 9.52
N LYS A 20 13.90 -10.35 9.62
CA LYS A 20 14.58 -11.17 8.62
C LYS A 20 13.82 -12.48 8.44
N LEU A 21 13.47 -12.81 7.22
CA LEU A 21 12.83 -14.07 6.87
C LEU A 21 13.71 -15.24 7.38
N ARG A 22 13.15 -16.07 8.25
CA ARG A 22 13.85 -17.14 8.97
C ARG A 22 14.53 -18.18 8.06
N TYR A 23 14.18 -18.19 6.78
CA TYR A 23 14.67 -19.13 5.75
C TYR A 23 15.21 -18.45 4.48
N ALA A 24 15.38 -17.12 4.49
CA ALA A 24 16.10 -16.48 3.40
C ALA A 24 17.59 -16.80 3.56
N GLN A 25 18.08 -17.76 2.77
CA GLN A 25 19.50 -17.84 2.53
C GLN A 25 19.93 -16.51 1.92
N ASP A 26 20.98 -15.89 2.47
CA ASP A 26 21.66 -14.75 1.89
C ASP A 26 22.16 -15.16 0.49
N LYS A 27 21.31 -15.12 -0.52
CA LYS A 27 21.78 -15.11 -1.89
C LYS A 27 22.60 -13.84 -2.02
N ALA A 28 23.90 -14.01 -2.18
CA ALA A 28 24.85 -12.95 -2.41
C ALA A 28 24.20 -11.87 -3.27
N ALA A 29 24.22 -10.65 -2.74
CA ALA A 29 23.64 -9.48 -3.42
C ALA A 29 24.07 -9.52 -4.87
N SER A 30 23.14 -9.74 -5.79
CA SER A 30 23.40 -9.65 -7.21
C SER A 30 24.07 -8.29 -7.43
N LYS A 31 25.17 -8.27 -8.19
CA LYS A 31 25.93 -7.06 -8.51
C LYS A 31 24.95 -5.91 -8.76
N PRO A 32 25.20 -4.70 -8.22
CA PRO A 32 24.32 -3.58 -8.44
C PRO A 32 24.15 -3.38 -9.95
N THR A 33 23.03 -3.76 -10.47
CA THR A 33 22.65 -3.40 -11.82
C THR A 33 22.52 -1.90 -11.83
N LYS A 34 23.12 -1.23 -12.81
CA LYS A 34 22.99 0.23 -13.01
C LYS A 34 21.56 0.63 -13.42
N SER A 35 20.55 -0.21 -13.13
CA SER A 35 19.17 0.04 -13.46
C SER A 35 18.55 0.92 -12.38
N SER A 36 17.81 1.91 -12.78
CA SER A 36 16.96 2.72 -11.90
C SER A 36 15.75 1.95 -11.38
N GLU A 37 15.68 0.65 -11.62
CA GLU A 37 14.59 -0.21 -11.18
C GLU A 37 14.74 -0.55 -9.69
N LEU A 38 13.66 -0.29 -8.93
CA LEU A 38 13.57 -0.59 -7.50
C LEU A 38 12.97 -1.96 -7.23
N ALA A 39 12.02 -2.37 -8.08
CA ALA A 39 11.32 -3.62 -7.96
C ALA A 39 10.72 -4.04 -9.31
N TRP A 40 10.38 -5.30 -9.41
CA TRP A 40 9.70 -5.87 -10.57
C TRP A 40 8.45 -6.60 -10.09
N ILE A 41 7.27 -6.11 -10.47
CA ILE A 41 6.00 -6.69 -10.08
C ILE A 41 5.51 -7.60 -11.20
N LYS A 42 5.25 -8.86 -10.88
CA LYS A 42 4.62 -9.84 -11.78
C LYS A 42 3.23 -10.18 -11.29
N LEU A 43 2.23 -9.96 -12.11
CA LEU A 43 0.85 -10.31 -11.83
C LEU A 43 0.40 -11.40 -12.80
N ARG A 44 -0.12 -12.49 -12.25
CA ARG A 44 -0.67 -13.58 -13.06
C ARG A 44 -2.10 -13.88 -12.62
N TRP A 45 -2.99 -13.97 -13.57
CA TRP A 45 -4.39 -14.30 -13.29
C TRP A 45 -4.97 -15.23 -14.35
N LYS A 46 -6.11 -15.84 -14.03
CA LYS A 46 -6.94 -16.60 -14.96
C LYS A 46 -8.33 -15.97 -15.01
N ALA A 47 -8.94 -16.00 -16.20
CA ALA A 47 -10.35 -15.70 -16.33
C ALA A 47 -11.17 -16.73 -15.53
N PRO A 48 -12.34 -16.37 -14.99
CA PRO A 48 -13.25 -17.36 -14.41
C PRO A 48 -13.49 -18.49 -15.41
N GLN A 49 -13.29 -19.74 -15.00
CA GLN A 49 -13.39 -20.96 -15.83
C GLN A 49 -12.34 -21.05 -16.97
N GLY A 50 -11.40 -20.15 -17.06
CA GLY A 50 -10.32 -20.22 -18.04
C GLY A 50 -9.23 -21.24 -17.66
N SER A 51 -8.67 -21.95 -18.65
CA SER A 51 -7.54 -22.85 -18.45
C SER A 51 -6.19 -22.12 -18.52
N GLU A 52 -6.12 -21.04 -19.30
CA GLU A 52 -4.90 -20.29 -19.54
C GLU A 52 -4.71 -19.14 -18.54
N SER A 53 -3.45 -18.86 -18.18
CA SER A 53 -3.10 -17.75 -17.33
C SER A 53 -2.49 -16.59 -18.12
N THR A 54 -2.91 -15.37 -17.81
CA THR A 54 -2.33 -14.14 -18.34
C THR A 54 -1.27 -13.63 -17.39
N LEU A 55 -0.13 -13.19 -17.90
CA LEU A 55 0.96 -12.56 -17.15
C LEU A 55 1.05 -11.09 -17.55
N ALA A 56 1.11 -10.21 -16.55
CA ALA A 56 1.52 -8.83 -16.71
C ALA A 56 2.75 -8.54 -15.83
N GLU A 57 3.65 -7.71 -16.32
CA GLU A 57 4.89 -7.36 -15.65
C GLU A 57 5.05 -5.84 -15.63
N PHE A 58 5.44 -5.30 -14.45
CA PHE A 58 5.55 -3.87 -14.22
C PHE A 58 6.87 -3.57 -13.50
N PRO A 59 7.82 -2.89 -14.16
CA PRO A 59 9.00 -2.38 -13.47
C PRO A 59 8.62 -1.17 -12.60
N VAL A 60 9.09 -1.15 -11.36
CA VAL A 60 9.01 0.02 -10.48
C VAL A 60 10.33 0.77 -10.60
N VAL A 61 10.28 1.98 -11.16
CA VAL A 61 11.47 2.76 -11.50
C VAL A 61 11.59 3.97 -10.57
N MET A 62 12.80 4.19 -10.03
CA MET A 62 13.11 5.38 -9.23
C MET A 62 12.85 6.66 -10.05
N GLY A 63 12.29 7.68 -9.40
CA GLY A 63 12.02 8.98 -10.03
C GLY A 63 10.77 9.05 -10.91
N LYS A 64 10.07 7.93 -11.15
CA LYS A 64 8.77 7.93 -11.84
C LYS A 64 7.57 7.83 -10.90
N MET A 65 7.81 7.71 -9.61
CA MET A 65 6.73 7.63 -8.62
C MET A 65 6.34 9.03 -8.16
N PRO A 66 5.06 9.39 -8.21
CA PRO A 66 4.59 10.64 -7.63
C PRO A 66 4.76 10.59 -6.11
N ILE A 67 4.93 11.75 -5.49
CA ILE A 67 4.76 11.84 -4.03
C ILE A 67 3.29 11.56 -3.68
N PHE A 68 3.03 11.16 -2.45
CA PHE A 68 1.68 10.76 -2.03
C PHE A 68 0.60 11.82 -2.30
N ALA A 69 0.95 13.09 -2.13
CA ALA A 69 0.03 14.21 -2.38
C ALA A 69 -0.42 14.31 -3.84
N ASP A 70 0.45 13.93 -4.78
CA ASP A 70 0.21 14.02 -6.23
C ASP A 70 -0.35 12.69 -6.80
N ALA A 71 -0.47 11.66 -5.97
CA ALA A 71 -1.10 10.41 -6.36
C ALA A 71 -2.61 10.60 -6.59
N SER A 72 -3.22 9.71 -7.40
CA SER A 72 -4.66 9.77 -7.67
C SER A 72 -5.50 9.74 -6.39
N GLU A 73 -6.68 10.37 -6.41
CA GLU A 73 -7.63 10.32 -5.28
C GLU A 73 -7.94 8.88 -4.87
N ASP A 74 -8.18 8.00 -5.84
CA ASP A 74 -8.45 6.58 -5.57
C ASP A 74 -7.29 5.90 -4.86
N PHE A 75 -6.05 6.16 -5.25
CA PHE A 75 -4.89 5.61 -4.58
C PHE A 75 -4.78 6.11 -3.14
N ARG A 76 -4.90 7.44 -2.94
CA ARG A 76 -4.82 8.06 -1.60
C ARG A 76 -5.92 7.56 -0.67
N PHE A 77 -7.16 7.42 -1.18
CA PHE A 77 -8.26 6.89 -0.39
C PHE A 77 -8.03 5.42 -0.01
N ARG A 78 -7.61 4.57 -0.95
CA ARG A 78 -7.29 3.17 -0.67
C ARG A 78 -6.14 3.02 0.30
N ALA A 79 -5.15 3.90 0.24
CA ALA A 79 -4.05 3.96 1.21
C ALA A 79 -4.58 4.31 2.62
N ALA A 80 -5.52 5.24 2.75
CA ALA A 80 -6.17 5.54 4.03
C ALA A 80 -6.92 4.31 4.59
N VAL A 81 -7.62 3.55 3.74
CA VAL A 81 -8.29 2.30 4.14
C VAL A 81 -7.29 1.25 4.61
N ALA A 82 -6.18 1.08 3.88
CA ALA A 82 -5.12 0.14 4.27
C ALA A 82 -4.47 0.55 5.60
N ALA A 83 -4.16 1.84 5.77
CA ALA A 83 -3.58 2.39 6.99
C ALA A 83 -4.52 2.19 8.20
N PHE A 84 -5.81 2.42 8.03
CA PHE A 84 -6.82 2.15 9.05
C PHE A 84 -6.81 0.69 9.50
N GLY A 85 -6.84 -0.25 8.54
CA GLY A 85 -6.79 -1.68 8.84
C GLY A 85 -5.52 -2.11 9.56
N GLN A 86 -4.36 -1.59 9.15
CA GLN A 86 -3.09 -1.88 9.81
C GLN A 86 -3.03 -1.30 11.23
N LYS A 87 -3.55 -0.08 11.42
CA LYS A 87 -3.59 0.55 12.75
C LYS A 87 -4.50 -0.20 13.71
N LEU A 88 -5.68 -0.66 13.27
CA LEU A 88 -6.56 -1.50 14.08
C LEU A 88 -5.91 -2.84 14.48
N ARG A 89 -5.04 -3.38 13.63
CA ARG A 89 -4.30 -4.63 13.92
C ARG A 89 -3.08 -4.44 14.82
N GLY A 90 -2.74 -3.19 15.17
CA GLY A 90 -1.52 -2.90 15.91
C GLY A 90 -0.24 -3.19 15.12
N SER A 91 -0.28 -3.04 13.78
CA SER A 91 0.88 -3.30 12.93
C SER A 91 1.99 -2.27 13.17
N GLU A 92 3.21 -2.73 13.35
CA GLU A 92 4.40 -1.88 13.50
C GLU A 92 4.76 -1.13 12.21
N THR A 93 4.35 -1.64 11.05
CA THR A 93 4.63 -1.06 9.73
C THR A 93 4.14 0.38 9.58
N LEU A 94 3.06 0.73 10.27
CA LEU A 94 2.47 2.08 10.25
C LEU A 94 2.36 2.67 11.67
N ALA A 95 3.26 2.31 12.58
CA ALA A 95 3.22 2.77 13.97
C ALA A 95 3.19 4.31 14.07
N ASP A 96 3.95 4.99 13.20
CA ASP A 96 4.04 6.45 13.18
C ASP A 96 2.81 7.15 12.55
N THR A 97 1.91 6.39 11.91
CA THR A 97 0.71 6.96 11.29
C THR A 97 -0.36 7.23 12.34
N THR A 98 -0.74 8.48 12.52
CA THR A 98 -1.74 8.90 13.50
C THR A 98 -3.17 8.79 12.97
N TRP A 99 -4.17 8.68 13.86
CA TRP A 99 -5.58 8.72 13.49
C TRP A 99 -5.97 9.98 12.71
N PRO A 100 -5.59 11.20 13.14
CA PRO A 100 -5.86 12.42 12.39
C PRO A 100 -5.26 12.40 10.98
N GLN A 101 -4.11 11.75 10.79
CA GLN A 101 -3.48 11.64 9.48
C GLN A 101 -4.30 10.74 8.54
N ILE A 102 -4.81 9.60 9.03
CA ILE A 102 -5.68 8.71 8.25
C ILE A 102 -6.98 9.42 7.88
N ILE A 103 -7.60 10.15 8.83
CA ILE A 103 -8.80 10.95 8.60
C ILE A 103 -8.54 11.99 7.50
N LYS A 104 -7.44 12.74 7.61
CA LYS A 104 -7.05 13.75 6.62
C LYS A 104 -6.89 13.15 5.22
N TRP A 105 -6.22 12.01 5.09
CA TRP A 105 -6.08 11.33 3.80
C TRP A 105 -7.43 10.92 3.22
N GLY A 106 -8.31 10.35 4.03
CA GLY A 106 -9.67 10.00 3.62
C GLY A 106 -10.49 11.20 3.18
N GLU A 107 -10.46 12.29 3.95
CA GLU A 107 -11.21 13.53 3.63
C GLU A 107 -10.72 14.19 2.34
N GLN A 108 -9.41 14.31 2.16
CA GLN A 108 -8.81 14.91 0.96
C GLN A 108 -9.00 14.05 -0.31
N ALA A 109 -9.25 12.77 -0.17
CA ALA A 109 -9.43 11.83 -1.26
C ALA A 109 -10.87 11.29 -1.37
N ARG A 110 -11.84 11.97 -0.76
CA ARG A 110 -13.24 11.54 -0.76
C ARG A 110 -13.87 11.61 -2.15
N GLY A 111 -13.51 12.63 -2.95
CA GLY A 111 -14.14 12.85 -4.25
C GLY A 111 -15.64 13.08 -4.18
N GLU A 112 -16.36 12.76 -5.24
CA GLU A 112 -17.83 12.95 -5.31
C GLU A 112 -18.60 12.03 -4.34
N ASP A 113 -18.09 10.83 -4.09
CA ASP A 113 -18.67 9.83 -3.16
C ASP A 113 -20.19 9.67 -3.27
N ARG A 114 -20.70 9.47 -4.48
CA ARG A 114 -22.15 9.43 -4.79
C ARG A 114 -22.96 8.49 -3.90
N GLN A 115 -22.35 7.43 -3.39
CA GLN A 115 -22.99 6.41 -2.54
C GLN A 115 -22.72 6.64 -1.04
N GLY A 116 -21.88 7.61 -0.68
CA GLY A 116 -21.57 7.92 0.71
C GLY A 116 -20.64 6.94 1.43
N TYR A 117 -20.12 5.92 0.75
CA TYR A 117 -19.27 4.90 1.39
C TYR A 117 -17.94 5.47 1.91
N ARG A 118 -17.37 6.45 1.19
CA ARG A 118 -16.14 7.09 1.63
C ARG A 118 -16.36 7.98 2.86
N ALA A 119 -17.49 8.70 2.88
CA ALA A 119 -17.90 9.48 4.05
C ALA A 119 -18.17 8.59 5.27
N GLU A 120 -18.80 7.43 5.07
CA GLU A 120 -19.04 6.45 6.14
C GLU A 120 -17.72 5.89 6.68
N PHE A 121 -16.79 5.53 5.81
CA PHE A 121 -15.45 5.12 6.21
C PHE A 121 -14.76 6.16 7.10
N ILE A 122 -14.80 7.45 6.71
CA ILE A 122 -14.20 8.53 7.50
C ILE A 122 -14.84 8.62 8.90
N LYS A 123 -16.16 8.44 9.00
CA LYS A 123 -16.86 8.37 10.31
C LYS A 123 -16.37 7.20 11.15
N LEU A 124 -16.15 6.03 10.55
CA LEU A 124 -15.60 4.86 11.25
C LEU A 124 -14.19 5.13 11.80
N VAL A 125 -13.34 5.80 11.03
CA VAL A 125 -11.99 6.17 11.49
C VAL A 125 -12.05 7.13 12.68
N LYS A 126 -12.94 8.14 12.63
CA LYS A 126 -13.15 9.09 13.75
C LYS A 126 -13.68 8.39 15.00
N LEU A 127 -14.56 7.41 14.83
CA LEU A 127 -15.08 6.61 15.95
C LEU A 127 -13.94 5.77 16.57
N ALA A 128 -13.14 5.12 15.75
CA ALA A 128 -12.00 4.34 16.24
C ALA A 128 -10.96 5.19 16.97
N GLU A 129 -10.68 6.40 16.50
CA GLU A 129 -9.86 7.38 17.19
C GLU A 129 -10.39 7.64 18.60
N GLY A 130 -11.69 7.95 18.76
CA GLY A 130 -12.32 8.22 20.05
C GLY A 130 -12.31 7.02 21.02
N LEU A 131 -12.23 5.80 20.50
CA LEU A 131 -12.18 4.57 21.32
C LEU A 131 -10.76 4.11 21.66
N SER A 132 -9.73 4.75 21.10
CA SER A 132 -8.32 4.36 21.24
C SER A 132 -7.59 5.07 22.38
N HIS A 133 -8.31 5.75 23.26
CA HIS A 133 -7.80 6.49 24.41
C HIS A 133 -7.98 5.71 25.72
#